data_f1a18aeea0a03089e2aa0d1f3b7d5b19
#
_entry.id   f1a18aeea0a03089e2aa0d1f3b7d5b19
#
_cell.length_a   1.000
_cell.length_b   1.000
_cell.length_c   1.000
_cell.angle_alpha   90.00
_cell.angle_beta   90.00
_cell.angle_gamma   90.00
#
_symmetry.space_group_name_H-M   'P 1'
#
loop_
_entity.id
_entity.type
_entity.pdbx_description
1 polymer ?
#
loop_
_entity_poly.entity_id
_entity_poly.type
_entity_poly.pdbx_seq_one_letter_code
_entity_poly.pdbx_strand_id
1 'polypeptide(L)'
;VGGKGGKGNINYKSSTRQTPRYAQKGIPGEKKHFSIELKVLADVGLVGLPNAGKSTLLSSVSSATPKIDDYPFTTLQPHLGIVKYDEYQSFVMADIPGLIEGASKGKGLGHQFLKHIERTKLLLFLIDTADENPLENYRLLKKELLDYNPDLDKRKYIIIRTKIDTKFDNDK
;
A
#
# COMPACT_ATOMS: atom_id res chain seq x y z
N VAL A 1 9.69 -27.07 7.63
CA VAL A 1 10.56 -27.65 8.64
C VAL A 1 11.36 -28.75 7.96
N GLY A 2 12.72 -28.76 8.15
CA GLY A 2 13.59 -29.80 7.60
C GLY A 2 13.29 -31.19 8.17
N GLY A 3 13.60 -32.22 7.41
CA GLY A 3 13.46 -33.61 7.86
C GLY A 3 14.47 -33.96 8.95
N LYS A 4 14.18 -34.99 9.70
CA LYS A 4 15.06 -35.50 10.75
C LYS A 4 15.85 -36.71 10.23
N GLY A 5 17.18 -36.69 10.37
CA GLY A 5 18.03 -37.82 10.02
C GLY A 5 17.72 -39.07 10.84
N GLY A 6 17.84 -40.25 10.23
CA GLY A 6 17.73 -41.53 10.93
C GLY A 6 19.03 -41.88 11.66
N LYS A 7 18.96 -42.85 12.56
CA LYS A 7 20.13 -43.38 13.27
C LYS A 7 20.94 -44.31 12.32
N GLY A 8 22.23 -44.04 12.23
CA GLY A 8 23.16 -44.89 11.46
C GLY A 8 23.36 -46.27 12.09
N ASN A 9 23.94 -47.19 11.34
CA ASN A 9 24.16 -48.60 11.72
C ASN A 9 24.98 -48.75 13.02
N ILE A 10 25.89 -47.83 13.30
CA ILE A 10 26.72 -47.86 14.52
C ILE A 10 25.88 -47.84 15.81
N ASN A 11 24.69 -47.21 15.76
CA ASN A 11 23.77 -47.11 16.90
C ASN A 11 23.05 -48.44 17.22
N TYR A 12 23.21 -49.46 16.34
CA TYR A 12 22.58 -50.77 16.47
C TYR A 12 23.59 -51.87 16.77
N LYS A 13 24.82 -51.51 17.12
CA LYS A 13 25.84 -52.46 17.60
C LYS A 13 25.42 -53.11 18.92
N SER A 14 25.63 -54.41 19.02
CA SER A 14 25.50 -55.16 20.27
C SER A 14 26.67 -56.15 20.41
N SER A 15 26.82 -56.77 21.59
CA SER A 15 27.85 -57.76 21.86
C SER A 15 27.81 -58.95 20.89
N THR A 16 26.62 -59.31 20.43
CA THR A 16 26.38 -60.38 19.48
C THR A 16 26.40 -59.97 18.01
N ARG A 17 26.29 -58.69 17.72
CA ARG A 17 26.21 -58.12 16.36
C ARG A 17 27.04 -56.83 16.24
N GLN A 18 28.34 -57.04 15.97
CA GLN A 18 29.28 -55.91 15.94
C GLN A 18 29.21 -55.04 14.68
N THR A 19 28.72 -55.55 13.57
CA THR A 19 28.60 -54.88 12.28
C THR A 19 27.18 -55.00 11.72
N PRO A 20 26.18 -54.24 12.26
CA PRO A 20 24.82 -54.27 11.72
C PRO A 20 24.81 -53.64 10.30
N ARG A 21 24.10 -54.29 9.36
CA ARG A 21 23.94 -53.81 7.99
C ARG A 21 22.63 -53.05 7.75
N TYR A 22 22.00 -52.54 8.81
CA TYR A 22 20.76 -51.76 8.76
C TYR A 22 20.92 -50.43 9.50
N ALA A 23 20.19 -49.45 9.04
CA ALA A 23 20.09 -48.13 9.62
C ALA A 23 18.62 -47.67 9.63
N GLN A 24 18.27 -46.76 10.49
CA GLN A 24 16.96 -46.17 10.51
C GLN A 24 16.85 -45.15 9.37
N LYS A 25 15.76 -45.21 8.60
CA LYS A 25 15.46 -44.20 7.58
C LYS A 25 15.17 -42.86 8.26
N GLY A 26 15.60 -41.75 7.65
CA GLY A 26 15.22 -40.40 8.06
C GLY A 26 13.72 -40.15 7.86
N ILE A 27 13.23 -39.20 8.57
CA ILE A 27 11.85 -38.68 8.42
C ILE A 27 11.89 -37.58 7.40
N PRO A 28 11.07 -37.62 6.33
CA PRO A 28 11.03 -36.55 5.33
C PRO A 28 10.56 -35.24 5.96
N GLY A 29 11.05 -34.14 5.43
CA GLY A 29 10.62 -32.82 5.84
C GLY A 29 9.18 -32.52 5.40
N GLU A 30 8.55 -31.55 6.06
CA GLU A 30 7.24 -31.05 5.67
C GLU A 30 7.34 -30.08 4.50
N LYS A 31 6.56 -30.31 3.46
CA LYS A 31 6.31 -29.34 2.39
C LYS A 31 5.00 -28.62 2.68
N LYS A 32 5.05 -27.30 2.79
CA LYS A 32 3.85 -26.47 3.00
C LYS A 32 3.80 -25.44 1.88
N HIS A 33 2.60 -25.23 1.34
CA HIS A 33 2.31 -24.14 0.44
C HIS A 33 1.75 -22.98 1.27
N PHE A 34 2.32 -21.80 1.07
CA PHE A 34 1.84 -20.57 1.73
C PHE A 34 1.35 -19.64 0.64
N SER A 35 0.18 -19.03 0.88
CA SER A 35 -0.27 -17.86 0.14
C SER A 35 0.09 -16.65 0.97
N ILE A 36 0.90 -15.76 0.42
CA ILE A 36 1.34 -14.54 1.09
C ILE A 36 0.64 -13.37 0.40
N GLU A 37 -0.14 -12.61 1.16
CA GLU A 37 -0.76 -11.38 0.70
C GLU A 37 -0.01 -10.18 1.29
N LEU A 38 0.59 -9.36 0.41
CA LEU A 38 1.21 -8.10 0.81
C LEU A 38 0.13 -7.01 0.87
N LYS A 39 -0.19 -6.54 2.08
CA LYS A 39 -1.26 -5.52 2.28
C LYS A 39 -0.79 -4.08 2.12
N VAL A 40 0.50 -3.81 2.00
CA VAL A 40 1.03 -2.46 1.78
C VAL A 40 0.96 -2.12 0.30
N LEU A 41 0.21 -1.08 -0.05
CA LEU A 41 0.10 -0.59 -1.43
C LEU A 41 1.17 0.48 -1.71
N ALA A 42 1.28 1.46 -0.81
CA ALA A 42 2.20 2.58 -0.95
C ALA A 42 2.57 3.16 0.43
N ASP A 43 3.65 3.93 0.48
CA ASP A 43 4.02 4.65 1.70
C ASP A 43 3.15 5.90 1.86
N VAL A 44 2.86 6.59 0.76
CA VAL A 44 2.07 7.83 0.74
C VAL A 44 0.87 7.65 -0.18
N GLY A 45 -0.33 7.93 0.32
CA GLY A 45 -1.57 7.97 -0.45
C GLY A 45 -2.01 9.41 -0.72
N LEU A 46 -2.25 9.75 -1.98
CA LEU A 46 -2.78 11.05 -2.37
C LEU A 46 -4.30 11.06 -2.22
N VAL A 47 -4.80 12.08 -1.53
CA VAL A 47 -6.22 12.30 -1.26
C VAL A 47 -6.60 13.70 -1.75
N GLY A 48 -7.66 13.82 -2.52
CA GLY A 48 -8.11 15.11 -3.03
C GLY A 48 -9.26 14.96 -4.02
N LEU A 49 -10.01 16.00 -4.21
CA LEU A 49 -11.10 16.05 -5.19
C LEU A 49 -10.58 15.84 -6.62
N PRO A 50 -11.44 15.52 -7.59
CA PRO A 50 -11.05 15.52 -8.99
C PRO A 50 -10.37 16.84 -9.37
N ASN A 51 -9.36 16.78 -10.22
CA ASN A 51 -8.57 17.94 -10.68
C ASN A 51 -7.80 18.72 -9.59
N ALA A 52 -7.73 18.24 -8.35
CA ALA A 52 -6.91 18.85 -7.30
C ALA A 52 -5.38 18.76 -7.55
N GLY A 53 -4.94 18.21 -8.69
CA GLY A 53 -3.52 18.15 -9.07
C GLY A 53 -2.77 16.88 -8.59
N LYS A 54 -3.48 15.85 -8.16
CA LYS A 54 -2.87 14.60 -7.66
C LYS A 54 -1.93 13.93 -8.67
N SER A 55 -2.42 13.64 -9.86
CA SER A 55 -1.63 12.99 -10.92
C SER A 55 -0.51 13.87 -11.44
N THR A 56 -0.71 15.21 -11.45
CA THR A 56 0.33 16.17 -11.82
C THR A 56 1.46 16.15 -10.79
N LEU A 57 1.13 16.19 -9.50
CA LEU A 57 2.13 16.08 -8.44
C LEU A 57 2.88 14.76 -8.55
N LEU A 58 2.17 13.64 -8.69
CA LEU A 58 2.80 12.32 -8.81
C LEU A 58 3.78 12.26 -9.99
N SER A 59 3.38 12.78 -11.14
CA SER A 59 4.22 12.80 -12.34
C SER A 59 5.45 13.71 -12.19
N SER A 60 5.33 14.82 -11.45
CA SER A 60 6.43 15.77 -11.27
C SER A 60 7.50 15.28 -10.28
N VAL A 61 7.12 14.49 -9.26
CA VAL A 61 8.05 14.02 -8.23
C VAL A 61 8.53 12.58 -8.47
N SER A 62 7.88 11.83 -9.36
CA SER A 62 8.26 10.45 -9.66
C SER A 62 9.54 10.40 -10.50
N SER A 63 10.45 9.50 -10.10
CA SER A 63 11.72 9.25 -10.81
C SER A 63 11.56 8.53 -12.15
N ALA A 64 10.39 7.94 -12.39
CA ALA A 64 10.02 7.25 -13.61
C ALA A 64 8.55 7.54 -13.91
N THR A 65 8.14 7.31 -15.16
CA THR A 65 6.73 7.41 -15.54
C THR A 65 5.87 6.56 -14.58
N PRO A 66 4.86 7.15 -13.92
CA PRO A 66 4.00 6.40 -13.03
C PRO A 66 3.43 5.18 -13.72
N LYS A 67 3.56 4.02 -13.11
CA LYS A 67 3.02 2.78 -13.64
C LYS A 67 1.58 2.62 -13.18
N ILE A 68 0.72 2.28 -14.13
CA ILE A 68 -0.61 1.75 -13.86
C ILE A 68 -0.40 0.25 -13.71
N ASP A 69 -0.73 -0.31 -12.57
CA ASP A 69 -0.54 -1.74 -12.34
C ASP A 69 -1.88 -2.38 -11.98
N ASP A 70 -2.14 -3.54 -12.60
CA ASP A 70 -3.32 -4.36 -12.33
C ASP A 70 -3.06 -5.16 -11.05
N TYR A 71 -3.42 -4.60 -9.92
CA TYR A 71 -3.39 -5.34 -8.67
C TYR A 71 -4.61 -6.28 -8.61
N PRO A 72 -4.43 -7.58 -8.37
CA PRO A 72 -5.51 -8.58 -8.42
C PRO A 72 -6.66 -8.34 -7.44
N PHE A 73 -6.58 -7.30 -6.60
CA PHE A 73 -7.60 -6.92 -5.62
C PHE A 73 -8.18 -5.52 -5.86
N THR A 74 -7.91 -4.92 -7.01
CA THR A 74 -8.29 -3.54 -7.32
C THR A 74 -9.10 -3.48 -8.60
N THR A 75 -10.32 -2.99 -8.50
CA THR A 75 -11.15 -2.66 -9.68
C THR A 75 -10.81 -1.25 -10.22
N LEU A 76 -10.14 -0.43 -9.42
CA LEU A 76 -9.57 0.86 -9.80
C LEU A 76 -8.06 0.70 -9.82
N GLN A 77 -7.45 1.03 -10.92
CA GLN A 77 -6.00 0.97 -11.12
C GLN A 77 -5.36 2.19 -10.45
N PRO A 78 -4.65 2.03 -9.31
CA PRO A 78 -3.92 3.14 -8.72
C PRO A 78 -2.71 3.48 -9.59
N HIS A 79 -2.44 4.76 -9.73
CA HIS A 79 -1.21 5.22 -10.36
C HIS A 79 -0.11 5.26 -9.30
N LEU A 80 0.92 4.44 -9.44
CA LEU A 80 2.04 4.39 -8.53
C LEU A 80 3.26 5.10 -9.10
N GLY A 81 3.88 5.92 -8.27
CA GLY A 81 5.15 6.57 -8.58
C GLY A 81 6.20 6.30 -7.50
N ILE A 82 7.44 6.07 -7.93
CA ILE A 82 8.58 5.94 -7.02
C ILE A 82 9.23 7.31 -6.89
N VAL A 83 9.22 7.86 -5.69
CA VAL A 83 9.82 9.14 -5.36
C VAL A 83 11.17 8.89 -4.69
N LYS A 84 12.25 9.33 -5.35
CA LYS A 84 13.60 9.31 -4.77
C LYS A 84 13.83 10.60 -4.00
N TYR A 85 14.31 10.49 -2.77
CA TYR A 85 14.66 11.66 -1.94
C TYR A 85 16.11 11.64 -1.49
N ASP A 86 16.80 10.52 -1.72
CA ASP A 86 18.24 10.37 -1.50
C ASP A 86 18.80 9.35 -2.51
N GLU A 87 20.12 9.24 -2.58
CA GLU A 87 20.83 8.40 -3.55
C GLU A 87 20.40 6.93 -3.48
N TYR A 88 20.12 6.44 -2.25
CA TYR A 88 19.71 5.05 -1.97
C TYR A 88 18.33 4.93 -1.32
N GLN A 89 17.59 6.01 -1.19
CA GLN A 89 16.31 6.00 -0.50
C GLN A 89 15.17 6.49 -1.39
N SER A 90 14.11 5.73 -1.38
CA SER A 90 12.89 6.05 -2.12
C SER A 90 11.66 5.58 -1.35
N PHE A 91 10.53 6.15 -1.67
CA PHE A 91 9.23 5.70 -1.19
C PHE A 91 8.23 5.63 -2.34
N VAL A 92 7.18 4.84 -2.14
CA VAL A 92 6.11 4.69 -3.13
C VAL A 92 4.98 5.64 -2.79
N MET A 93 4.59 6.43 -3.78
CA MET A 93 3.43 7.32 -3.71
C MET A 93 2.34 6.80 -4.63
N ALA A 94 1.09 6.76 -4.16
CA ALA A 94 -0.05 6.30 -4.91
C ALA A 94 -1.05 7.44 -5.14
N ASP A 95 -1.37 7.70 -6.41
CA ASP A 95 -2.59 8.43 -6.78
C ASP A 95 -3.72 7.43 -6.88
N ILE A 96 -4.67 7.52 -5.97
CA ILE A 96 -5.79 6.62 -5.90
C ILE A 96 -7.01 7.36 -6.43
N PRO A 97 -7.46 7.08 -7.67
CA PRO A 97 -8.62 7.74 -8.25
C PRO A 97 -9.90 7.34 -7.51
N GLY A 98 -10.82 8.25 -7.33
CA GLY A 98 -12.19 7.90 -6.96
C GLY A 98 -12.77 8.42 -5.64
N LEU A 99 -12.16 9.44 -5.01
CA LEU A 99 -12.89 10.20 -3.99
C LEU A 99 -13.91 11.10 -4.72
N ILE A 100 -15.15 10.64 -4.73
CA ILE A 100 -16.31 11.38 -5.25
C ILE A 100 -17.28 11.52 -4.08
N GLU A 101 -17.91 12.65 -3.97
CA GLU A 101 -18.97 12.94 -3.01
C GLU A 101 -19.94 11.77 -2.84
N GLY A 102 -20.09 11.23 -1.63
CA GLY A 102 -20.91 10.06 -1.33
C GLY A 102 -20.22 8.70 -1.45
N ALA A 103 -18.90 8.64 -1.54
CA ALA A 103 -18.13 7.40 -1.61
C ALA A 103 -18.36 6.47 -0.40
N SER A 104 -18.61 7.03 0.78
CA SER A 104 -18.91 6.30 2.02
C SER A 104 -20.30 5.64 2.00
N LYS A 105 -21.24 6.12 1.19
CA LYS A 105 -22.62 5.64 1.14
C LYS A 105 -22.86 4.42 0.25
N GLY A 106 -21.81 3.66 -0.10
CA GLY A 106 -21.96 2.25 -0.46
C GLY A 106 -22.27 1.92 -1.90
N LYS A 107 -22.06 2.79 -2.88
CA LYS A 107 -22.17 2.40 -4.29
C LYS A 107 -20.79 2.21 -4.94
N GLY A 108 -20.17 1.07 -4.67
CA GLY A 108 -19.16 0.40 -5.52
C GLY A 108 -17.76 1.02 -5.53
N LEU A 109 -17.55 2.18 -6.11
CA LEU A 109 -16.23 2.74 -6.39
C LEU A 109 -15.53 3.33 -5.16
N GLY A 110 -16.27 4.03 -4.30
CA GLY A 110 -15.70 4.69 -3.12
C GLY A 110 -15.17 3.70 -2.06
N HIS A 111 -15.85 2.58 -1.86
CA HIS A 111 -15.42 1.55 -0.88
C HIS A 111 -14.09 0.89 -1.26
N GLN A 112 -13.85 0.72 -2.55
CA GLN A 112 -12.60 0.15 -3.04
C GLN A 112 -11.44 1.14 -2.93
N PHE A 113 -11.69 2.41 -3.25
CA PHE A 113 -10.75 3.50 -3.01
C PHE A 113 -10.29 3.55 -1.55
N LEU A 114 -11.23 3.49 -0.61
CA LEU A 114 -10.94 3.60 0.81
C LEU A 114 -10.14 2.41 1.34
N LYS A 115 -10.32 1.20 0.78
CA LYS A 115 -9.44 0.05 1.04
C LYS A 115 -7.99 0.28 0.62
N HIS A 116 -7.75 1.08 -0.43
CA HIS A 116 -6.38 1.41 -0.85
C HIS A 116 -5.73 2.39 0.12
N ILE A 117 -6.50 3.37 0.62
CA ILE A 117 -6.02 4.32 1.63
C ILE A 117 -5.62 3.61 2.92
N GLU A 118 -6.37 2.61 3.37
CA GLU A 118 -6.00 1.81 4.54
C GLU A 118 -4.63 1.14 4.41
N ARG A 119 -4.16 0.93 3.19
CA ARG A 119 -2.88 0.27 2.88
C ARG A 119 -1.72 1.26 2.71
N THR A 120 -1.91 2.52 3.07
CA THR A 120 -0.85 3.55 3.05
C THR A 120 -0.40 3.91 4.46
N LYS A 121 0.83 4.42 4.60
CA LYS A 121 1.40 4.83 5.90
C LYS A 121 1.11 6.29 6.24
N LEU A 122 1.06 7.15 5.22
CA LEU A 122 0.86 8.59 5.31
C LEU A 122 -0.20 9.02 4.29
N LEU A 123 -1.04 9.97 4.66
CA LEU A 123 -2.00 10.58 3.76
C LEU A 123 -1.55 11.98 3.37
N LEU A 124 -1.65 12.31 2.10
CA LEU A 124 -1.34 13.62 1.56
C LEU A 124 -2.61 14.23 0.97
N PHE A 125 -3.20 15.19 1.68
CA PHE A 125 -4.38 15.91 1.20
C PHE A 125 -3.97 17.02 0.25
N LEU A 126 -4.44 16.96 -0.98
CA LEU A 126 -4.27 18.01 -1.98
C LEU A 126 -5.55 18.84 -2.04
N ILE A 127 -5.41 20.11 -1.69
CA ILE A 127 -6.52 21.07 -1.67
C ILE A 127 -6.25 22.14 -2.72
N ASP A 128 -7.14 22.19 -3.70
CA ASP A 128 -7.10 23.21 -4.73
C ASP A 128 -7.43 24.60 -4.13
N THR A 129 -6.51 25.53 -4.26
CA THR A 129 -6.75 26.90 -3.76
C THR A 129 -7.54 27.77 -4.71
N ALA A 130 -7.72 27.35 -5.96
CA ALA A 130 -8.57 28.02 -6.93
C ALA A 130 -10.06 27.72 -6.72
N ASP A 131 -10.40 26.67 -5.96
CA ASP A 131 -11.78 26.40 -5.58
C ASP A 131 -12.39 27.53 -4.73
N GLU A 132 -13.71 27.65 -4.79
CA GLU A 132 -14.46 28.67 -4.01
C GLU A 132 -14.33 28.45 -2.51
N ASN A 133 -14.35 27.20 -2.06
CA ASN A 133 -14.35 26.82 -0.65
C ASN A 133 -13.30 25.73 -0.30
N PRO A 134 -11.98 26.02 -0.35
CA PRO A 134 -10.94 25.02 -0.12
C PRO A 134 -11.02 24.36 1.27
N LEU A 135 -11.46 25.11 2.28
CA LEU A 135 -11.59 24.59 3.65
C LEU A 135 -12.75 23.59 3.78
N GLU A 136 -13.86 23.84 3.12
CA GLU A 136 -15.01 22.94 3.09
C GLU A 136 -14.66 21.65 2.35
N ASN A 137 -13.94 21.74 1.23
CA ASN A 137 -13.43 20.58 0.50
C ASN A 137 -12.56 19.70 1.38
N TYR A 138 -11.65 20.28 2.17
CA TYR A 138 -10.86 19.51 3.13
C TYR A 138 -11.74 18.83 4.19
N ARG A 139 -12.72 19.55 4.76
CA ARG A 139 -13.63 18.99 5.76
C ARG A 139 -14.47 17.85 5.20
N LEU A 140 -14.94 17.99 3.96
CA LEU A 140 -15.69 16.96 3.24
C LEU A 140 -14.82 15.70 3.06
N LEU A 141 -13.61 15.84 2.52
CA LEU A 141 -12.68 14.74 2.32
C LEU A 141 -12.34 14.02 3.63
N LYS A 142 -12.06 14.79 4.68
CA LYS A 142 -11.77 14.22 6.01
C LYS A 142 -12.97 13.48 6.57
N LYS A 143 -14.17 14.04 6.45
CA LYS A 143 -15.41 13.40 6.90
C LYS A 143 -15.65 12.09 6.17
N GLU A 144 -15.52 12.03 4.86
CA GLU A 144 -15.72 10.81 4.07
C GLU A 144 -14.75 9.69 4.47
N LEU A 145 -13.48 10.05 4.72
CA LEU A 145 -12.50 9.09 5.23
C LEU A 145 -12.88 8.52 6.60
N LEU A 146 -13.35 9.37 7.51
CA LEU A 146 -13.74 8.96 8.86
C LEU A 146 -15.05 8.19 8.90
N ASP A 147 -15.99 8.55 8.04
CA ASP A 147 -17.27 7.81 7.88
C ASP A 147 -17.03 6.38 7.37
N TYR A 148 -15.96 6.19 6.60
CA TYR A 148 -15.55 4.85 6.16
C TYR A 148 -14.82 4.06 7.25
N ASN A 149 -13.77 4.65 7.84
CA ASN A 149 -12.99 4.02 8.89
C ASN A 149 -12.47 5.07 9.89
N PRO A 150 -13.05 5.11 11.11
CA PRO A 150 -12.62 6.05 12.15
C PRO A 150 -11.14 5.91 12.55
N ASP A 151 -10.52 4.75 12.35
CA ASP A 151 -9.09 4.55 12.66
C ASP A 151 -8.16 5.36 11.74
N LEU A 152 -8.65 5.86 10.60
CA LEU A 152 -7.89 6.73 9.72
C LEU A 152 -7.60 8.10 10.34
N ASP A 153 -8.34 8.52 11.36
CA ASP A 153 -8.04 9.76 12.11
C ASP A 153 -6.70 9.70 12.85
N LYS A 154 -6.28 8.49 13.25
CA LYS A 154 -4.99 8.25 13.93
C LYS A 154 -3.80 8.26 12.96
N ARG A 155 -4.06 8.25 11.65
CA ARG A 155 -3.02 8.26 10.62
C ARG A 155 -2.36 9.63 10.54
N LYS A 156 -1.04 9.61 10.29
CA LYS A 156 -0.32 10.85 9.97
C LYS A 156 -0.82 11.38 8.63
N TYR A 157 -1.02 12.69 8.56
CA TYR A 157 -1.40 13.35 7.31
C TYR A 157 -0.69 14.69 7.15
N ILE A 158 -0.56 15.12 5.91
CA ILE A 158 -0.05 16.43 5.51
C ILE A 158 -1.06 17.05 4.57
N ILE A 159 -1.27 18.36 4.66
CA ILE A 159 -2.13 19.11 3.76
C ILE A 159 -1.24 19.94 2.83
N ILE A 160 -1.43 19.79 1.53
CA ILE A 160 -0.78 20.59 0.48
C ILE A 160 -1.83 21.42 -0.22
N ARG A 161 -1.52 22.69 -0.37
CA ARG A 161 -2.29 23.62 -1.20
C ARG A 161 -1.73 23.58 -2.62
N THR A 162 -2.59 23.30 -3.58
CA THR A 162 -2.23 23.26 -5.01
C THR A 162 -2.76 24.47 -5.74
N LYS A 163 -2.25 24.74 -6.93
CA LYS A 163 -2.66 25.83 -7.83
C LYS A 163 -2.61 27.22 -7.16
N ILE A 164 -1.60 27.46 -6.35
CA ILE A 164 -1.43 28.75 -5.62
C ILE A 164 -1.22 29.91 -6.60
N ASP A 165 -0.59 29.63 -7.74
CA ASP A 165 -0.34 30.54 -8.84
C ASP A 165 -1.59 31.16 -9.43
N THR A 166 -2.69 30.41 -9.50
CA THR A 166 -3.94 30.89 -10.10
C THR A 166 -4.65 32.00 -9.30
N LYS A 167 -4.35 32.17 -8.01
CA LYS A 167 -4.90 33.26 -7.18
C LYS A 167 -4.21 34.59 -7.38
N PHE A 168 -2.95 34.59 -7.81
CA PHE A 168 -2.18 35.83 -7.99
C PHE A 168 -2.53 36.57 -9.29
N ASP A 169 -3.17 35.90 -10.26
CA ASP A 169 -3.56 36.53 -11.54
C ASP A 169 -4.92 37.25 -11.47
N ASN A 170 -5.72 37.07 -10.43
CA ASN A 170 -7.03 37.70 -10.27
C ASN A 170 -6.98 39.04 -9.53
N ASP A 171 -5.82 39.47 -9.04
CA ASP A 171 -5.61 40.78 -8.34
C ASP A 171 -4.89 41.81 -9.21
N LYS A 172 -4.99 41.71 -10.55
CA LYS A 172 -4.49 42.70 -11.49
C LYS A 172 -5.61 43.39 -12.25
#